data_71c19bb42034bbcc1b625280c8a045a1
#
_entry.id   71c19bb42034bbcc1b625280c8a045a1
#
_cell.length_a   1.000
_cell.length_b   1.000
_cell.length_c   1.000
_cell.angle_alpha   90.00
_cell.angle_beta   90.00
_cell.angle_gamma   90.00
#
_symmetry.space_group_name_H-M   'P 1'
#
loop_
_entity.id
_entity.type
_entity.pdbx_description
1 polymer ?
#
loop_
_entity_poly.entity_id
_entity_poly.type
_entity_poly.pdbx_seq_one_letter_code
_entity_poly.pdbx_strand_id
1 'polypeptide(L)'
;GLSERLIRSHWENNYGGSVKALGVVKKQLAQALADKDMPPFIYNTLKREHLLRTGSVVFHEYYFDNLGGSGQAGASERKAIALAFGSFDTWETEFRRIGTGLAGGSGWVILGFNSHTRQIENYWLADHAHGPAATVPLLVMDMYEHSYQMDFGAAAARYIDAFFKNIQW
;
A
#
# COMPACT_ATOMS: atom_id res chain seq x y z
N GLY A 1 -11.93 -2.08 -16.28
CA GLY A 1 -10.98 -1.22 -15.58
C GLY A 1 -11.51 -0.82 -14.21
N LEU A 2 -10.75 -0.01 -13.50
CA LEU A 2 -11.19 0.61 -12.25
C LEU A 2 -12.11 1.79 -12.59
N SER A 3 -13.32 1.86 -12.01
CA SER A 3 -14.23 2.95 -12.29
C SER A 3 -13.83 4.25 -11.59
N GLU A 4 -14.18 5.39 -12.20
CA GLU A 4 -14.00 6.69 -11.55
C GLU A 4 -14.70 6.75 -10.18
N ARG A 5 -15.89 6.16 -10.08
CA ARG A 5 -16.64 6.08 -8.83
C ARG A 5 -15.88 5.36 -7.73
N LEU A 6 -15.25 4.24 -8.03
CA LEU A 6 -14.42 3.48 -7.08
C LEU A 6 -13.22 4.33 -6.64
N ILE A 7 -12.45 4.84 -7.59
CA ILE A 7 -11.24 5.64 -7.30
C ILE A 7 -11.58 6.90 -6.53
N ARG A 8 -12.64 7.62 -6.89
CA ARG A 8 -13.10 8.82 -6.15
C ARG A 8 -13.48 8.49 -4.71
N SER A 9 -14.27 7.43 -4.50
CA SER A 9 -14.66 6.98 -3.16
C SER A 9 -13.46 6.59 -2.31
N HIS A 10 -12.51 5.87 -2.89
CA HIS A 10 -11.28 5.44 -2.24
C HIS A 10 -10.41 6.66 -1.85
N TRP A 11 -10.23 7.60 -2.76
CA TRP A 11 -9.48 8.84 -2.52
C TRP A 11 -10.11 9.71 -1.44
N GLU A 12 -11.42 10.02 -1.57
CA GLU A 12 -12.10 10.96 -0.67
C GLU A 12 -12.29 10.39 0.74
N ASN A 13 -12.68 9.11 0.85
CA ASN A 13 -13.10 8.51 2.12
C ASN A 13 -11.94 7.79 2.82
N ASN A 14 -11.22 6.91 2.14
CA ASN A 14 -10.17 6.11 2.78
C ASN A 14 -8.87 6.91 2.94
N TYR A 15 -8.30 7.40 1.84
CA TYR A 15 -7.10 8.22 1.89
C TYR A 15 -7.35 9.56 2.61
N GLY A 16 -8.37 10.31 2.20
CA GLY A 16 -8.71 11.59 2.83
C GLY A 16 -9.06 11.46 4.32
N GLY A 17 -9.73 10.36 4.71
CA GLY A 17 -9.97 10.01 6.11
C GLY A 17 -8.68 9.76 6.88
N SER A 18 -7.73 9.06 6.30
CA SER A 18 -6.42 8.77 6.91
C SER A 18 -5.57 10.03 7.08
N VAL A 19 -5.57 10.94 6.10
CA VAL A 19 -4.86 12.24 6.20
C VAL A 19 -5.40 13.06 7.36
N LYS A 20 -6.73 13.16 7.48
CA LYS A 20 -7.38 13.89 8.60
C LYS A 20 -7.04 13.24 9.95
N ALA A 21 -7.14 11.90 10.04
CA ALA A 21 -6.86 11.17 11.26
C ALA A 21 -5.38 11.30 11.67
N LEU A 22 -4.43 11.27 10.72
CA LEU A 22 -3.01 11.50 11.00
C LEU A 22 -2.77 12.89 11.61
N GLY A 23 -3.42 13.93 11.08
CA GLY A 23 -3.35 15.27 11.63
C GLY A 23 -3.85 15.34 13.08
N VAL A 24 -4.99 14.70 13.36
CA VAL A 24 -5.56 14.62 14.73
C VAL A 24 -4.60 13.88 15.69
N VAL A 25 -4.10 12.73 15.28
CA VAL A 25 -3.19 11.92 16.13
C VAL A 25 -1.89 12.69 16.43
N LYS A 26 -1.30 13.37 15.45
CA LYS A 26 -0.09 14.20 15.67
C LYS A 26 -0.35 15.31 16.70
N LYS A 27 -1.53 15.96 16.63
CA LYS A 27 -1.94 16.98 17.61
C LYS A 27 -2.11 16.39 19.01
N GLN A 28 -2.78 15.24 19.11
CA GLN A 28 -2.96 14.53 20.39
C GLN A 28 -1.63 14.08 20.99
N LEU A 29 -0.70 13.59 20.19
CA LEU A 29 0.64 13.22 20.64
C LEU A 29 1.41 14.40 21.22
N ALA A 30 1.32 15.59 20.61
CA ALA A 30 1.96 16.79 21.13
C ALA A 30 1.35 17.21 22.49
N GLN A 31 0.03 17.11 22.64
CA GLN A 31 -0.66 17.38 23.92
C GLN A 31 -0.28 16.35 25.00
N ALA A 32 -0.29 15.05 24.63
CA ALA A 32 0.04 13.96 25.53
C ALA A 32 1.51 14.00 26.01
N LEU A 33 2.43 14.47 25.16
CA LEU A 33 3.84 14.62 25.52
C LEU A 33 4.05 15.73 26.59
N ALA A 34 3.19 16.74 26.61
CA ALA A 34 3.23 17.82 27.59
C ALA A 34 2.62 17.42 28.95
N ASP A 35 1.80 16.37 28.98
CA ASP A 35 1.16 15.85 30.19
C ASP A 35 2.12 14.88 30.92
N LYS A 36 2.66 15.33 32.07
CA LYS A 36 3.62 14.55 32.87
C LYS A 36 2.99 13.35 33.57
N ASP A 37 1.67 13.35 33.74
CA ASP A 37 0.92 12.30 34.42
C ASP A 37 0.29 11.30 33.43
N MET A 38 0.53 11.48 32.13
CA MET A 38 0.03 10.59 31.07
C MET A 38 0.55 9.17 31.25
N PRO A 39 -0.34 8.18 31.44
CA PRO A 39 0.11 6.78 31.53
C PRO A 39 0.83 6.33 30.25
N PRO A 40 1.99 5.65 30.36
CA PRO A 40 2.78 5.22 29.20
C PRO A 40 2.01 4.38 28.19
N PHE A 41 1.07 3.55 28.63
CA PHE A 41 0.27 2.70 27.73
C PHE A 41 -0.72 3.52 26.89
N ILE A 42 -1.23 4.64 27.41
CA ILE A 42 -2.09 5.57 26.64
C ILE A 42 -1.25 6.26 25.57
N TYR A 43 -0.07 6.76 25.92
CA TYR A 43 0.86 7.35 24.96
C TYR A 43 1.26 6.36 23.87
N ASN A 44 1.56 5.10 24.22
CA ASN A 44 1.88 4.05 23.25
C ASN A 44 0.70 3.72 22.33
N THR A 45 -0.54 3.82 22.80
CA THR A 45 -1.73 3.66 21.95
C THR A 45 -1.79 4.75 20.87
N LEU A 46 -1.51 6.00 21.23
CA LEU A 46 -1.40 7.11 20.26
C LEU A 46 -0.24 6.89 19.28
N LYS A 47 0.90 6.37 19.72
CA LYS A 47 2.04 6.05 18.85
C LYS A 47 1.72 4.92 17.88
N ARG A 48 0.95 3.92 18.30
CA ARG A 48 0.47 2.86 17.41
C ARG A 48 -0.48 3.44 16.34
N GLU A 49 -1.44 4.29 16.74
CA GLU A 49 -2.30 4.99 15.77
C GLU A 49 -1.49 5.87 14.82
N HIS A 50 -0.48 6.57 15.31
CA HIS A 50 0.41 7.36 14.48
C HIS A 50 1.09 6.52 13.40
N LEU A 51 1.64 5.36 13.76
CA LEU A 51 2.25 4.43 12.81
C LEU A 51 1.25 3.95 11.76
N LEU A 52 0.08 3.49 12.22
CA LEU A 52 -1.00 3.00 11.36
C LEU A 52 -1.47 4.05 10.35
N ARG A 53 -1.73 5.29 10.83
CA ARG A 53 -2.19 6.38 9.94
C ARG A 53 -1.10 6.85 8.99
N THR A 54 0.16 6.88 9.43
CA THR A 54 1.29 7.20 8.55
C THR A 54 1.41 6.19 7.41
N GLY A 55 1.39 4.89 7.72
CA GLY A 55 1.44 3.85 6.69
C GLY A 55 0.24 3.92 5.74
N SER A 56 -0.98 4.15 6.29
CA SER A 56 -2.16 4.31 5.45
C SER A 56 -2.02 5.47 4.46
N VAL A 57 -1.57 6.66 4.92
CA VAL A 57 -1.36 7.80 4.03
C VAL A 57 -0.33 7.48 2.96
N VAL A 58 0.85 7.01 3.36
CA VAL A 58 1.97 6.76 2.44
C VAL A 58 1.63 5.69 1.40
N PHE A 59 1.04 4.55 1.82
CA PHE A 59 0.72 3.48 0.88
C PHE A 59 -0.41 3.87 -0.08
N HIS A 60 -1.39 4.66 0.34
CA HIS A 60 -2.40 5.19 -0.57
C HIS A 60 -1.80 6.16 -1.60
N GLU A 61 -0.88 7.04 -1.19
CA GLU A 61 -0.20 7.95 -2.12
C GLU A 61 0.56 7.17 -3.19
N TYR A 62 1.37 6.18 -2.81
CA TYR A 62 2.03 5.29 -3.78
C TYR A 62 1.03 4.52 -4.66
N TYR A 63 -0.05 3.99 -4.08
CA TYR A 63 -1.08 3.27 -4.82
C TYR A 63 -1.70 4.14 -5.92
N PHE A 64 -2.11 5.36 -5.59
CA PHE A 64 -2.71 6.26 -6.58
C PHE A 64 -1.70 6.74 -7.61
N ASP A 65 -0.46 7.02 -7.23
CA ASP A 65 0.62 7.41 -8.14
C ASP A 65 1.01 6.28 -9.10
N ASN A 66 0.82 5.03 -8.68
CA ASN A 66 1.05 3.86 -9.52
C ASN A 66 -0.11 3.53 -10.49
N LEU A 67 -1.19 4.34 -10.50
CA LEU A 67 -2.35 4.12 -11.38
C LEU A 67 -2.44 5.19 -12.48
N GLY A 68 -3.20 4.88 -13.52
CA GLY A 68 -3.46 5.79 -14.63
C GLY A 68 -2.56 5.56 -15.86
N GLY A 69 -1.71 4.53 -15.82
CA GLY A 69 -0.88 4.13 -16.95
C GLY A 69 -1.52 3.12 -17.90
N SER A 70 -0.70 2.59 -18.78
CA SER A 70 -1.08 1.55 -19.75
C SER A 70 -0.84 0.12 -19.27
N GLY A 71 -0.24 -0.05 -18.11
CA GLY A 71 0.22 -1.35 -17.61
C GLY A 71 1.49 -1.87 -18.29
N GLN A 72 2.03 -1.15 -19.28
CA GLN A 72 3.19 -1.59 -20.05
C GLN A 72 4.48 -1.08 -19.40
N ALA A 73 5.25 -1.98 -18.80
CA ALA A 73 6.58 -1.67 -18.29
C ALA A 73 7.55 -1.40 -19.45
N GLY A 74 8.36 -0.35 -19.30
CA GLY A 74 9.42 -0.04 -20.24
C GLY A 74 10.57 -1.06 -20.18
N ALA A 75 11.53 -0.92 -21.09
CA ALA A 75 12.67 -1.85 -21.18
C ALA A 75 13.57 -1.79 -19.94
N SER A 76 13.72 -0.61 -19.33
CA SER A 76 14.52 -0.38 -18.12
C SER A 76 13.91 -1.07 -16.89
N GLU A 77 12.62 -0.90 -16.69
CA GLU A 77 11.86 -1.51 -15.59
C GLU A 77 11.87 -3.02 -15.71
N ARG A 78 11.56 -3.54 -16.91
CA ARG A 78 11.60 -4.98 -17.19
C ARG A 78 12.97 -5.58 -16.94
N LYS A 79 14.04 -4.88 -17.34
CA LYS A 79 15.41 -5.34 -17.10
C LYS A 79 15.76 -5.36 -15.61
N ALA A 80 15.43 -4.31 -14.87
CA ALA A 80 15.71 -4.22 -13.43
C ALA A 80 14.98 -5.33 -12.65
N ILE A 81 13.70 -5.55 -12.95
CA ILE A 81 12.87 -6.60 -12.35
C ILE A 81 13.41 -7.98 -12.73
N ALA A 82 13.75 -8.21 -14.00
CA ALA A 82 14.29 -9.50 -14.45
C ALA A 82 15.62 -9.84 -13.78
N LEU A 83 16.47 -8.86 -13.49
CA LEU A 83 17.71 -9.05 -12.75
C LEU A 83 17.47 -9.53 -11.31
N ALA A 84 16.42 -9.03 -10.66
CA ALA A 84 16.09 -9.38 -9.28
C ALA A 84 15.35 -10.72 -9.16
N PHE A 85 14.44 -11.04 -10.11
CA PHE A 85 13.53 -12.17 -10.04
C PHE A 85 13.81 -13.30 -11.05
N GLY A 86 14.85 -13.16 -11.88
CA GLY A 86 15.15 -14.07 -12.97
C GLY A 86 14.37 -13.77 -14.26
N SER A 87 13.13 -13.32 -14.16
CA SER A 87 12.32 -12.80 -15.27
C SER A 87 11.23 -11.83 -14.77
N PHE A 88 10.70 -11.03 -15.69
CA PHE A 88 9.55 -10.18 -15.40
C PHE A 88 8.30 -11.02 -15.07
N ASP A 89 8.11 -12.13 -15.77
CA ASP A 89 6.95 -13.01 -15.58
C ASP A 89 7.02 -13.75 -14.22
N THR A 90 8.22 -14.08 -13.74
CA THR A 90 8.41 -14.64 -12.39
C THR A 90 8.01 -13.64 -11.32
N TRP A 91 8.45 -12.38 -11.46
CA TRP A 91 8.04 -11.30 -10.57
C TRP A 91 6.53 -11.11 -10.55
N GLU A 92 5.91 -10.98 -11.73
CA GLU A 92 4.47 -10.77 -11.85
C GLU A 92 3.68 -11.93 -11.22
N THR A 93 4.12 -13.17 -11.46
CA THR A 93 3.52 -14.36 -10.88
C THR A 93 3.54 -14.32 -9.35
N GLU A 94 4.69 -13.96 -8.76
CA GLU A 94 4.81 -13.86 -7.29
C GLU A 94 3.96 -12.71 -6.74
N PHE A 95 4.03 -11.52 -7.33
CA PHE A 95 3.25 -10.36 -6.92
C PHE A 95 1.74 -10.65 -6.92
N ARG A 96 1.23 -11.30 -7.97
CA ARG A 96 -0.17 -11.74 -8.10
C ARG A 96 -0.55 -12.78 -7.05
N ARG A 97 0.34 -13.74 -6.75
CA ARG A 97 0.10 -14.77 -5.71
C ARG A 97 -0.06 -14.14 -4.33
N ILE A 98 0.77 -13.17 -3.99
CA ILE A 98 0.66 -12.44 -2.73
C ILE A 98 -0.70 -11.71 -2.67
N GLY A 99 -1.08 -11.00 -3.73
CA GLY A 99 -2.38 -10.33 -3.81
C GLY A 99 -3.56 -11.28 -3.68
N THR A 100 -3.51 -12.41 -4.36
CA THR A 100 -4.55 -13.45 -4.26
C THR A 100 -4.64 -14.02 -2.84
N GLY A 101 -3.51 -14.19 -2.16
CA GLY A 101 -3.47 -14.65 -0.77
C GLY A 101 -4.04 -13.65 0.25
N LEU A 102 -4.15 -12.37 -0.11
CA LEU A 102 -4.79 -11.33 0.71
C LEU A 102 -6.29 -11.15 0.40
N ALA A 103 -6.81 -11.82 -0.62
CA ALA A 103 -8.20 -11.68 -1.05
C ALA A 103 -9.20 -12.04 0.06
N GLY A 104 -10.25 -11.24 0.22
CA GLY A 104 -11.27 -11.42 1.26
C GLY A 104 -10.82 -10.95 2.66
N GLY A 105 -9.67 -10.31 2.76
CA GLY A 105 -9.15 -9.72 3.98
C GLY A 105 -8.70 -8.28 3.77
N SER A 106 -7.53 -7.96 4.30
CA SER A 106 -6.91 -6.64 4.18
C SER A 106 -5.40 -6.79 3.97
N GLY A 107 -4.78 -5.76 3.45
CA GLY A 107 -3.33 -5.69 3.35
C GLY A 107 -2.85 -5.01 2.07
N TRP A 108 -1.55 -5.11 1.85
CA TRP A 108 -0.86 -4.50 0.73
C TRP A 108 0.13 -5.48 0.11
N VAL A 109 0.29 -5.38 -1.20
CA VAL A 109 1.43 -5.99 -1.89
C VAL A 109 2.36 -4.88 -2.34
N ILE A 110 3.63 -5.00 -2.00
CA ILE A 110 4.63 -3.98 -2.33
C ILE A 110 5.78 -4.62 -3.09
N LEU A 111 6.09 -4.09 -4.27
CA LEU A 111 7.41 -4.22 -4.84
C LEU A 111 8.26 -3.10 -4.24
N GLY A 112 9.35 -3.45 -3.57
CA GLY A 112 10.18 -2.48 -2.87
C GLY A 112 11.67 -2.69 -3.10
N PHE A 113 12.42 -1.59 -3.05
CA PHE A 113 13.88 -1.63 -2.99
C PHE A 113 14.34 -1.57 -1.54
N ASN A 114 14.92 -2.64 -1.04
CA ASN A 114 15.51 -2.69 0.29
C ASN A 114 16.93 -2.11 0.24
N SER A 115 17.11 -0.94 0.85
CA SER A 115 18.39 -0.22 0.83
C SER A 115 19.49 -0.90 1.64
N HIS A 116 19.14 -1.76 2.61
CA HIS A 116 20.09 -2.52 3.41
C HIS A 116 20.63 -3.75 2.65
N THR A 117 19.73 -4.56 2.09
CA THR A 117 20.11 -5.75 1.29
C THR A 117 20.50 -5.38 -0.13
N ARG A 118 20.13 -4.19 -0.61
CA ARG A 118 20.31 -3.68 -1.97
C ARG A 118 19.58 -4.52 -3.03
N GLN A 119 18.46 -5.08 -2.65
CA GLN A 119 17.64 -5.95 -3.50
C GLN A 119 16.26 -5.36 -3.75
N ILE A 120 15.68 -5.74 -4.88
CA ILE A 120 14.27 -5.48 -5.21
C ILE A 120 13.51 -6.76 -4.88
N GLU A 121 12.49 -6.66 -4.04
CA GLU A 121 11.73 -7.79 -3.52
C GLU A 121 10.24 -7.47 -3.46
N ASN A 122 9.39 -8.50 -3.54
CA ASN A 122 7.98 -8.38 -3.22
C ASN A 122 7.74 -8.60 -1.73
N TYR A 123 6.88 -7.78 -1.14
CA TYR A 123 6.52 -7.88 0.28
C TYR A 123 5.01 -8.02 0.46
N TRP A 124 4.62 -8.85 1.42
CA TRP A 124 3.28 -9.00 1.94
C TRP A 124 3.11 -8.18 3.22
N LEU A 125 2.05 -7.40 3.31
CA LEU A 125 1.73 -6.61 4.49
C LEU A 125 0.29 -6.90 4.93
N ALA A 126 0.08 -7.23 6.20
CA ALA A 126 -1.25 -7.50 6.75
C ALA A 126 -2.08 -6.23 6.93
N ASP A 127 -1.44 -5.11 7.22
CA ASP A 127 -2.10 -3.82 7.45
C ASP A 127 -1.14 -2.64 7.16
N HIS A 128 -1.59 -1.43 7.50
CA HIS A 128 -0.83 -0.20 7.26
C HIS A 128 0.42 -0.04 8.16
N ALA A 129 0.56 -0.84 9.23
CA ALA A 129 1.68 -0.72 10.17
C ALA A 129 2.85 -1.67 9.85
N HIS A 130 2.69 -2.59 8.88
CA HIS A 130 3.68 -3.63 8.55
C HIS A 130 4.65 -3.21 7.44
N GLY A 131 5.14 -1.96 7.44
CA GLY A 131 6.15 -1.55 6.48
C GLY A 131 7.46 -2.35 6.64
N PRO A 132 8.04 -2.90 5.54
CA PRO A 132 9.31 -3.60 5.61
C PRO A 132 10.45 -2.65 5.96
N ALA A 133 11.37 -3.09 6.85
CA ALA A 133 12.48 -2.28 7.30
C ALA A 133 13.39 -1.87 6.12
N ALA A 134 13.89 -0.62 6.15
CA ALA A 134 14.84 -0.07 5.16
C ALA A 134 14.37 -0.19 3.69
N THR A 135 13.06 -0.23 3.43
CA THR A 135 12.52 -0.46 2.10
C THR A 135 11.80 0.79 1.57
N VAL A 136 12.13 1.15 0.34
CA VAL A 136 11.44 2.18 -0.44
C VAL A 136 10.43 1.48 -1.35
N PRO A 137 9.11 1.77 -1.24
CA PRO A 137 8.12 1.23 -2.15
C PRO A 137 8.37 1.72 -3.59
N LEU A 138 8.23 0.84 -4.56
CA LEU A 138 8.31 1.12 -5.99
C LEU A 138 6.95 0.94 -6.67
N LEU A 139 6.22 -0.11 -6.30
CA LEU A 139 4.87 -0.39 -6.76
C LEU A 139 4.05 -0.89 -5.56
N VAL A 140 2.87 -0.33 -5.36
CA VAL A 140 2.00 -0.64 -4.24
C VAL A 140 0.61 -1.02 -4.76
N MET A 141 0.12 -2.19 -4.37
CA MET A 141 -1.25 -2.64 -4.65
C MET A 141 -2.05 -2.75 -3.36
N ASP A 142 -3.16 -2.07 -3.30
CA ASP A 142 -4.12 -2.13 -2.19
C ASP A 142 -4.99 -3.37 -2.32
N MET A 143 -5.02 -4.23 -1.30
CA MET A 143 -5.85 -5.42 -1.23
C MET A 143 -6.95 -5.34 -0.17
N TYR A 144 -7.19 -4.17 0.41
CA TYR A 144 -8.40 -3.92 1.20
C TYR A 144 -9.64 -3.95 0.29
N GLU A 145 -10.75 -4.43 0.79
CA GLU A 145 -12.00 -4.54 0.01
C GLU A 145 -12.48 -3.21 -0.57
N HIS A 146 -12.21 -2.09 0.09
CA HIS A 146 -12.57 -0.76 -0.42
C HIS A 146 -11.86 -0.40 -1.74
N SER A 147 -10.76 -1.07 -2.07
CA SER A 147 -10.02 -0.86 -3.32
C SER A 147 -10.67 -1.56 -4.53
N TYR A 148 -11.60 -2.51 -4.31
CA TYR A 148 -12.13 -3.30 -5.41
C TYR A 148 -13.61 -3.73 -5.28
N GLN A 149 -14.17 -3.78 -4.08
CA GLN A 149 -15.49 -4.40 -3.87
C GLN A 149 -16.61 -3.70 -4.67
N MET A 150 -16.54 -2.39 -4.85
CA MET A 150 -17.55 -1.60 -5.57
C MET A 150 -17.68 -2.01 -7.05
N ASP A 151 -16.56 -2.37 -7.71
CA ASP A 151 -16.53 -2.72 -9.14
C ASP A 151 -16.50 -4.23 -9.38
N PHE A 152 -15.91 -4.99 -8.47
CA PHE A 152 -15.60 -6.41 -8.69
C PHE A 152 -16.28 -7.33 -7.67
N GLY A 153 -16.96 -6.79 -6.64
CA GLY A 153 -17.48 -7.58 -5.54
C GLY A 153 -16.36 -8.40 -4.89
N ALA A 154 -16.61 -9.67 -4.65
CA ALA A 154 -15.63 -10.60 -4.08
C ALA A 154 -14.59 -11.13 -5.09
N ALA A 155 -14.67 -10.74 -6.36
CA ALA A 155 -13.79 -11.24 -7.43
C ALA A 155 -12.42 -10.52 -7.45
N ALA A 156 -11.65 -10.66 -6.37
CA ALA A 156 -10.35 -10.01 -6.20
C ALA A 156 -9.35 -10.31 -7.34
N ALA A 157 -9.39 -11.51 -7.94
CA ALA A 157 -8.54 -11.84 -9.09
C ALA A 157 -8.81 -10.90 -10.30
N ARG A 158 -10.06 -10.52 -10.54
CA ARG A 158 -10.42 -9.57 -11.61
C ARG A 158 -9.93 -8.15 -11.29
N TYR A 159 -9.92 -7.77 -10.02
CA TYR A 159 -9.33 -6.52 -9.58
C TYR A 159 -7.82 -6.51 -9.82
N ILE A 160 -7.11 -7.58 -9.44
CA ILE A 160 -5.66 -7.70 -9.69
C ILE A 160 -5.35 -7.55 -11.19
N ASP A 161 -6.15 -8.18 -12.06
CA ASP A 161 -6.00 -8.00 -13.51
C ASP A 161 -6.24 -6.56 -13.96
N ALA A 162 -7.23 -5.88 -13.37
CA ALA A 162 -7.49 -4.48 -13.66
C ALA A 162 -6.37 -3.57 -13.15
N PHE A 163 -5.82 -3.84 -11.97
CA PHE A 163 -4.67 -3.11 -11.43
C PHE A 163 -3.48 -3.19 -12.39
N PHE A 164 -3.08 -4.39 -12.80
CA PHE A 164 -1.95 -4.59 -13.74
C PHE A 164 -2.14 -3.86 -15.07
N LYS A 165 -3.37 -3.76 -15.58
CA LYS A 165 -3.69 -3.03 -16.83
C LYS A 165 -3.62 -1.51 -16.69
N ASN A 166 -3.56 -1.00 -15.48
CA ASN A 166 -3.56 0.44 -15.18
C ASN A 166 -2.28 0.92 -14.49
N ILE A 167 -1.25 0.06 -14.36
CA ILE A 167 0.02 0.48 -13.73
C ILE A 167 0.64 1.61 -14.54
N GLN A 168 0.98 2.68 -13.85
CA GLN A 168 1.87 3.74 -14.30
C GLN A 168 3.29 3.38 -13.85
N TRP A 169 4.11 2.97 -14.80
CA TRP A 169 5.51 2.59 -14.55
C TRP A 169 6.44 3.79 -14.46
#